data_c8d0d7e30c02478ed21d62195f7722d7
#
_entry.id   c8d0d7e30c02478ed21d62195f7722d7
#
_cell.length_a   1.000
_cell.length_b   1.000
_cell.length_c   1.000
_cell.angle_alpha   90.00
_cell.angle_beta   90.00
_cell.angle_gamma   90.00
#
_symmetry.space_group_name_H-M   'P 1'
#
loop_
_entity.id
_entity.type
_entity.pdbx_description
1 polymer ?
#
loop_
_entity_poly.entity_id
_entity_poly.type
_entity_poly.pdbx_seq_one_letter_code
_entity_poly.pdbx_strand_id
1 'polypeptide(L)'
;MKTTHIVLAVLLAALAGCLGAIAADRWANHEAGSGLHDFVHDELTLTADQEQRLDALEARFAVERARLEGSARAANARLAQAMETEHEYGPEVSAAIDEVHARMGDLQKAT
;
A
#
# COMPACT_ATOMS: atom_id res chain seq x y z
N MET A 1 -35.03 3.98 -24.00
CA MET A 1 -34.42 5.25 -23.55
C MET A 1 -34.31 5.35 -22.03
N LYS A 2 -35.33 5.13 -21.26
CA LYS A 2 -35.25 5.20 -19.77
C LYS A 2 -34.26 4.24 -19.15
N THR A 3 -34.18 3.02 -19.64
CA THR A 3 -33.26 1.99 -19.14
C THR A 3 -31.78 2.35 -19.41
N THR A 4 -31.48 2.92 -20.56
CA THR A 4 -30.14 3.33 -20.93
C THR A 4 -29.61 4.46 -20.04
N HIS A 5 -30.49 5.40 -19.68
CA HIS A 5 -30.13 6.49 -18.76
C HIS A 5 -29.90 6.02 -17.33
N ILE A 6 -30.69 5.03 -16.90
CA ILE A 6 -30.51 4.39 -15.58
C ILE A 6 -29.17 3.65 -15.51
N VAL A 7 -28.85 2.85 -16.52
CA VAL A 7 -27.57 2.12 -16.59
C VAL A 7 -26.39 3.10 -16.63
N LEU A 8 -26.50 4.17 -17.41
CA LEU A 8 -25.45 5.20 -17.45
C LEU A 8 -25.27 5.90 -16.11
N ALA A 9 -26.37 6.24 -15.43
CA ALA A 9 -26.32 6.87 -14.12
C ALA A 9 -25.69 5.96 -13.05
N VAL A 10 -25.98 4.65 -13.07
CA VAL A 10 -25.40 3.67 -12.16
C VAL A 10 -23.89 3.52 -12.42
N LEU A 11 -23.49 3.46 -13.69
CA LEU A 11 -22.06 3.38 -14.05
C LEU A 11 -21.29 4.64 -13.62
N LEU A 12 -21.87 5.82 -13.82
CA LEU A 12 -21.26 7.08 -13.38
C LEU A 12 -21.14 7.16 -11.85
N ALA A 13 -22.17 6.71 -11.13
CA ALA A 13 -22.14 6.67 -9.67
C ALA A 13 -21.08 5.69 -9.14
N ALA A 14 -20.94 4.51 -9.76
CA ALA A 14 -19.92 3.52 -9.41
C ALA A 14 -18.51 4.05 -9.65
N LEU A 15 -18.27 4.73 -10.80
CA LEU A 15 -16.97 5.35 -11.11
C LEU A 15 -16.63 6.48 -10.13
N ALA A 16 -17.59 7.34 -9.81
CA ALA A 16 -17.40 8.43 -8.84
C ALA A 16 -17.10 7.88 -7.44
N GLY A 17 -17.76 6.81 -7.02
CA GLY A 17 -17.51 6.13 -5.76
C GLY A 17 -16.11 5.53 -5.67
N CYS A 18 -15.64 4.86 -6.71
CA CYS A 18 -14.28 4.29 -6.76
C CYS A 18 -13.20 5.38 -6.73
N LEU A 19 -13.37 6.46 -7.50
CA LEU A 19 -12.41 7.57 -7.50
C LEU A 19 -12.38 8.29 -6.15
N GLY A 20 -13.53 8.47 -5.51
CA GLY A 20 -13.62 9.05 -4.18
C GLY A 20 -12.94 8.22 -3.10
N ALA A 21 -13.09 6.90 -3.13
CA ALA A 21 -12.44 6.00 -2.21
C ALA A 21 -10.91 6.01 -2.35
N ILE A 22 -10.39 6.00 -3.59
CA ILE A 22 -8.95 6.06 -3.87
C ILE A 22 -8.38 7.41 -3.42
N ALA A 23 -9.06 8.51 -3.67
CA ALA A 23 -8.62 9.84 -3.25
C ALA A 23 -8.60 9.98 -1.73
N ALA A 24 -9.64 9.49 -1.04
CA ALA A 24 -9.72 9.50 0.43
C ALA A 24 -8.63 8.66 1.07
N ASP A 25 -8.35 7.47 0.54
CA ASP A 25 -7.29 6.59 1.03
C ASP A 25 -5.90 7.22 0.85
N ARG A 26 -5.64 7.82 -0.31
CA ARG A 26 -4.39 8.54 -0.55
C ARG A 26 -4.21 9.73 0.36
N TRP A 27 -5.27 10.48 0.60
CA TRP A 27 -5.22 11.64 1.47
C TRP A 27 -5.01 11.26 2.94
N ALA A 28 -5.73 10.27 3.45
CA ALA A 28 -5.56 9.74 4.80
C ALA A 28 -4.15 9.18 5.03
N ASN A 29 -3.59 8.46 4.04
CA ASN A 29 -2.23 7.92 4.13
C ASN A 29 -1.15 9.02 4.04
N HIS A 30 -1.40 10.10 3.32
CA HIS A 30 -0.49 11.22 3.24
C HIS A 30 -0.47 12.04 4.54
N GLU A 31 -1.63 12.28 5.15
CA GLU A 31 -1.72 12.98 6.43
C GLU A 31 -1.16 12.17 7.59
N ALA A 32 -1.37 10.85 7.63
CA ALA A 32 -0.85 10.01 8.70
C ALA A 32 0.70 9.96 8.73
N GLY A 33 1.34 9.99 7.55
CA GLY A 33 2.81 10.01 7.45
C GLY A 33 3.43 11.35 7.81
N SER A 34 2.86 12.45 7.33
CA SER A 34 3.34 13.80 7.61
C SER A 34 3.00 14.23 9.04
N GLY A 35 1.84 13.87 9.55
CA GLY A 35 1.39 14.25 10.88
C GLY A 35 2.28 13.74 12.01
N LEU A 36 2.78 12.51 11.93
CA LEU A 36 3.71 11.98 12.92
C LEU A 36 5.09 12.65 12.83
N HIS A 37 5.59 12.86 11.62
CA HIS A 37 6.85 13.55 11.37
C HIS A 37 6.79 14.98 11.93
N ASP A 38 5.77 15.74 11.55
CA ASP A 38 5.56 17.12 12.01
C ASP A 38 5.37 17.18 13.53
N PHE A 39 4.59 16.25 14.11
CA PHE A 39 4.41 16.16 15.56
C PHE A 39 5.74 15.93 16.29
N VAL A 40 6.58 15.01 15.82
CA VAL A 40 7.88 14.73 16.45
C VAL A 40 8.81 15.94 16.36
N HIS A 41 8.83 16.66 15.24
CA HIS A 41 9.70 17.84 15.06
C HIS A 41 9.15 19.09 15.80
N ASP A 42 7.83 19.26 15.88
CA ASP A 42 7.23 20.47 16.46
C ASP A 42 6.97 20.35 17.97
N GLU A 43 6.58 19.16 18.44
CA GLU A 43 6.21 18.94 19.86
C GLU A 43 7.38 18.48 20.74
N LEU A 44 8.39 17.85 20.13
CA LEU A 44 9.57 17.41 20.85
C LEU A 44 10.71 18.38 20.60
N THR A 45 11.24 18.97 21.68
CA THR A 45 12.44 19.80 21.60
C THR A 45 13.66 18.88 21.42
N LEU A 46 14.01 18.61 20.16
CA LEU A 46 15.16 17.80 19.80
C LEU A 46 16.44 18.62 19.77
N THR A 47 17.55 18.02 20.22
CA THR A 47 18.88 18.59 19.97
C THR A 47 19.26 18.40 18.50
N ALA A 48 20.21 19.19 17.98
CA ALA A 48 20.69 19.07 16.59
C ALA A 48 21.21 17.66 16.29
N ASP A 49 21.86 17.00 17.24
CA ASP A 49 22.33 15.61 17.11
C ASP A 49 21.16 14.61 17.04
N GLN A 50 20.11 14.84 17.82
CA GLN A 50 18.90 14.00 17.79
C GLN A 50 18.13 14.16 16.48
N GLU A 51 17.98 15.38 15.96
CA GLU A 51 17.37 15.63 14.64
C GLU A 51 18.14 14.92 13.53
N GLN A 52 19.46 15.04 13.52
CA GLN A 52 20.28 14.36 12.53
C GLN A 52 20.17 12.84 12.58
N ARG A 53 20.08 12.26 13.77
CA ARG A 53 19.86 10.82 13.94
C ARG A 53 18.47 10.38 13.51
N LEU A 54 17.45 11.19 13.79
CA LEU A 54 16.08 10.94 13.38
C LEU A 54 15.96 10.97 11.85
N ASP A 55 16.52 11.99 11.19
CA ASP A 55 16.53 12.11 9.73
C ASP A 55 17.23 10.92 9.07
N ALA A 56 18.36 10.47 9.62
CA ALA A 56 19.07 9.29 9.14
C ALA A 56 18.26 8.01 9.31
N LEU A 57 17.53 7.86 10.43
CA LEU A 57 16.67 6.73 10.69
C LEU A 57 15.47 6.71 9.75
N GLU A 58 14.82 7.85 9.54
CA GLU A 58 13.69 7.99 8.60
C GLU A 58 14.11 7.67 7.16
N ALA A 59 15.28 8.15 6.72
CA ALA A 59 15.81 7.85 5.40
C ALA A 59 16.07 6.34 5.21
N ARG A 60 16.63 5.67 6.21
CA ARG A 60 16.85 4.21 6.19
C ARG A 60 15.53 3.44 6.19
N PHE A 61 14.57 3.87 6.99
CA PHE A 61 13.24 3.27 7.03
C PHE A 61 12.52 3.41 5.68
N ALA A 62 12.58 4.59 5.04
CA ALA A 62 11.97 4.82 3.74
C ALA A 62 12.55 3.88 2.65
N VAL A 63 13.86 3.67 2.64
CA VAL A 63 14.52 2.74 1.70
C VAL A 63 14.09 1.30 1.95
N GLU A 64 14.10 0.86 3.20
CA GLU A 64 13.71 -0.51 3.57
C GLU A 64 12.23 -0.78 3.28
N ARG A 65 11.36 0.16 3.60
CA ARG A 65 9.94 0.08 3.29
C ARG A 65 9.70 -0.03 1.77
N ALA A 66 10.35 0.82 0.98
CA ALA A 66 10.23 0.76 -0.48
C ALA A 66 10.69 -0.60 -1.06
N ARG A 67 11.76 -1.17 -0.51
CA ARG A 67 12.25 -2.50 -0.88
C ARG A 67 11.22 -3.59 -0.56
N LEU A 68 10.65 -3.58 0.64
CA LEU A 68 9.67 -4.56 1.09
C LEU A 68 8.33 -4.43 0.31
N GLU A 69 7.88 -3.23 0.05
CA GLU A 69 6.70 -2.98 -0.79
C GLU A 69 6.91 -3.46 -2.23
N GLY A 70 8.09 -3.25 -2.79
CA GLY A 70 8.47 -3.78 -4.10
C GLY A 70 8.45 -5.32 -4.13
N SER A 71 8.98 -5.96 -3.09
CA SER A 71 8.96 -7.41 -2.93
C SER A 71 7.53 -7.97 -2.82
N ALA A 72 6.65 -7.30 -2.05
CA ALA A 72 5.26 -7.69 -1.93
C ALA A 72 4.50 -7.56 -3.27
N ARG A 73 4.73 -6.47 -4.01
CA ARG A 73 4.15 -6.30 -5.36
C ARG A 73 4.60 -7.39 -6.33
N ALA A 74 5.88 -7.76 -6.30
CA ALA A 74 6.42 -8.82 -7.15
C ALA A 74 5.80 -10.19 -6.79
N ALA A 75 5.60 -10.48 -5.50
CA ALA A 75 4.93 -11.70 -5.06
C ALA A 75 3.47 -11.76 -5.50
N ASN A 76 2.73 -10.64 -5.42
CA ASN A 76 1.37 -10.55 -5.93
C ASN A 76 1.28 -10.75 -7.45
N ALA A 77 2.25 -10.24 -8.21
CA ALA A 77 2.32 -10.45 -9.66
C ALA A 77 2.55 -11.93 -10.00
N ARG A 78 3.39 -12.63 -9.24
CA ARG A 78 3.61 -14.08 -9.43
C ARG A 78 2.37 -14.89 -9.08
N LEU A 79 1.63 -14.50 -8.04
CA LEU A 79 0.35 -15.14 -7.72
C LEU A 79 -0.65 -14.98 -8.86
N ALA A 80 -0.80 -13.77 -9.41
CA ALA A 80 -1.67 -13.52 -10.55
C ALA A 80 -1.28 -14.40 -11.76
N GLN A 81 0.01 -14.48 -12.06
CA GLN A 81 0.51 -15.32 -13.13
C GLN A 81 0.26 -16.82 -12.90
N ALA A 82 0.44 -17.31 -11.68
CA ALA A 82 0.15 -18.69 -11.32
C ALA A 82 -1.35 -19.02 -11.48
N MET A 83 -2.22 -18.10 -11.08
CA MET A 83 -3.68 -18.25 -11.27
C MET A 83 -4.08 -18.29 -12.75
N GLU A 84 -3.45 -17.48 -13.59
CA GLU A 84 -3.67 -17.50 -15.04
C GLU A 84 -3.18 -18.80 -15.68
N THR A 85 -2.12 -19.41 -15.16
CA THR A 85 -1.52 -20.64 -15.69
C THR A 85 -2.31 -21.88 -15.27
N GLU A 86 -2.65 -21.99 -13.99
CA GLU A 86 -3.29 -23.19 -13.44
C GLU A 86 -4.82 -23.18 -13.54
N HIS A 87 -5.46 -22.00 -13.56
CA HIS A 87 -6.92 -21.78 -13.55
C HIS A 87 -7.67 -22.44 -12.38
N GLU A 88 -6.95 -23.06 -11.45
CA GLU A 88 -7.47 -23.71 -10.26
C GLU A 88 -6.45 -23.65 -9.12
N TYR A 89 -6.83 -24.15 -7.95
CA TYR A 89 -5.89 -24.21 -6.82
C TYR A 89 -4.93 -25.39 -6.99
N GLY A 90 -3.80 -25.11 -7.60
CA GLY A 90 -2.73 -26.07 -7.83
C GLY A 90 -1.44 -25.75 -7.05
N PRO A 91 -0.37 -26.51 -7.27
CA PRO A 91 0.88 -26.36 -6.51
C PRO A 91 1.56 -25.00 -6.74
N GLU A 92 1.49 -24.43 -7.94
CA GLU A 92 2.08 -23.10 -8.23
C GLU A 92 1.29 -21.99 -7.54
N VAL A 93 -0.04 -22.05 -7.55
CA VAL A 93 -0.90 -21.11 -6.84
C VAL A 93 -0.67 -21.21 -5.33
N SER A 94 -0.59 -22.41 -4.78
CA SER A 94 -0.30 -22.62 -3.36
C SER A 94 1.05 -22.01 -2.95
N ALA A 95 2.10 -22.29 -3.70
CA ALA A 95 3.42 -21.73 -3.44
C ALA A 95 3.46 -20.20 -3.56
N ALA A 96 2.75 -19.64 -4.54
CA ALA A 96 2.64 -18.19 -4.72
C ALA A 96 1.89 -17.51 -3.57
N ILE A 97 0.83 -18.14 -3.03
CA ILE A 97 0.11 -17.66 -1.84
C ILE A 97 1.03 -17.63 -0.62
N ASP A 98 1.80 -18.67 -0.39
CA ASP A 98 2.77 -18.73 0.71
C ASP A 98 3.83 -17.61 0.59
N GLU A 99 4.29 -17.34 -0.61
CA GLU A 99 5.22 -16.24 -0.87
C GLU A 99 4.58 -14.86 -0.58
N VAL A 100 3.36 -14.62 -1.02
CA VAL A 100 2.62 -13.39 -0.71
C VAL A 100 2.50 -13.19 0.79
N HIS A 101 2.12 -14.22 1.54
CA HIS A 101 2.02 -14.17 3.00
C HIS A 101 3.37 -13.86 3.66
N ALA A 102 4.46 -14.46 3.19
CA ALA A 102 5.79 -14.19 3.70
C ALA A 102 6.21 -12.74 3.47
N ARG A 103 5.99 -12.19 2.28
CA ARG A 103 6.35 -10.81 1.94
C ARG A 103 5.50 -9.77 2.68
N MET A 104 4.22 -10.04 2.84
CA MET A 104 3.34 -9.19 3.65
C MET A 104 3.74 -9.24 5.13
N GLY A 105 4.11 -10.39 5.65
CA GLY A 105 4.63 -10.54 7.01
C GLY A 105 5.92 -9.77 7.24
N ASP A 106 6.84 -9.79 6.29
CA ASP A 106 8.08 -9.01 6.34
C ASP A 106 7.80 -7.50 6.37
N LEU A 107 6.87 -7.03 5.55
CA LEU A 107 6.45 -5.63 5.53
C LEU A 107 5.82 -5.20 6.85
N GLN A 108 4.96 -6.03 7.44
CA GLN A 108 4.31 -5.77 8.73
C GLN A 108 5.30 -5.72 9.90
N LYS A 109 6.36 -6.52 9.85
CA LYS A 109 7.41 -6.50 10.89
C LYS A 109 8.28 -5.25 10.82
N ALA A 110 8.40 -4.65 9.64
CA ALA A 110 9.19 -3.44 9.42
C ALA A 110 8.43 -2.15 9.77
N THR A 111 7.11 -2.20 9.89
CA THR A 111 6.23 -1.07 10.23
C THR A 111 5.73 -1.15 11.66
#